data_dd9c5864e6aebc60830088b362f17d04
#
_entry.id   dd9c5864e6aebc60830088b362f17d04
#
_cell.length_a   1.000
_cell.length_b   1.000
_cell.length_c   1.000
_cell.angle_alpha   90.00
_cell.angle_beta   90.00
_cell.angle_gamma   90.00
#
_symmetry.space_group_name_H-M   'P 1'
#
loop_
_entity.id
_entity.type
_entity.pdbx_description
1 polymer ?
#
loop_
_entity_poly.entity_id
_entity_poly.type
_entity_poly.pdbx_seq_one_letter_code
_entity_poly.pdbx_strand_id
1 'polypeptide(L)'
;MVERTLIIIFFLCYFIHGQNLDWSKIHSTREFSISGVAKFQKGYLVVHDNKKKSQARISFLNSNLEIKELIWPEKKLPYDLEGIYKTFSSNNKYVAMESTGKCYTLTINPSDFRIDILNTFVLPQISGKMNLEGINIFNSNQGIVIAYGDRGSDSRASTIFTAFFNEKNNRVTNINKTVFSLPKPTKFKRNIGDIAIHANGNVWVSATSDPGNNGPFSSYLYNIGNISKEGYFQMNHPDLLKPVIAIDDQKIEAMVFNENSLVLMTDNENFGSTMSIFKELIRN
;
A
#
# COMPACT_ATOMS: atom_id res chain seq x y z
N MET A 1 52.73 28.51 -25.67
CA MET A 1 52.48 27.62 -24.54
C MET A 1 50.99 27.66 -24.25
N VAL A 2 50.30 26.59 -24.55
CA VAL A 2 48.82 26.49 -24.31
C VAL A 2 48.68 25.63 -23.05
N GLU A 3 48.25 26.25 -21.95
CA GLU A 3 47.93 25.54 -20.74
C GLU A 3 46.66 24.70 -20.96
N ARG A 4 46.77 23.39 -20.79
CA ARG A 4 45.67 22.47 -20.78
C ARG A 4 45.15 22.36 -19.36
N THR A 5 44.00 23.00 -19.09
CA THR A 5 43.28 22.84 -17.83
C THR A 5 42.58 21.45 -17.82
N LEU A 6 43.02 20.58 -16.93
CA LEU A 6 42.49 19.27 -16.72
C LEU A 6 41.22 19.40 -15.85
N ILE A 7 40.06 19.26 -16.44
CA ILE A 7 38.78 19.22 -15.68
C ILE A 7 38.57 17.77 -15.15
N ILE A 8 38.83 17.58 -13.86
CA ILE A 8 38.52 16.32 -13.17
C ILE A 8 37.05 16.35 -12.80
N ILE A 9 36.23 15.61 -13.54
CA ILE A 9 34.82 15.38 -13.20
C ILE A 9 34.76 14.29 -12.11
N PHE A 10 34.51 14.69 -10.88
CA PHE A 10 34.20 13.76 -9.80
C PHE A 10 32.79 13.18 -10.06
N PHE A 11 32.72 11.96 -10.54
CA PHE A 11 31.50 11.16 -10.44
C PHE A 11 31.30 10.80 -8.98
N LEU A 12 30.43 11.53 -8.27
CA LEU A 12 29.90 11.10 -6.99
C LEU A 12 28.98 9.89 -7.26
N CYS A 13 29.52 8.69 -7.15
CA CYS A 13 28.72 7.49 -7.00
C CYS A 13 27.99 7.59 -5.65
N TYR A 14 26.73 8.00 -5.68
CA TYR A 14 25.85 7.79 -4.54
C TYR A 14 25.67 6.28 -4.39
N PHE A 15 26.45 5.67 -3.52
CA PHE A 15 26.12 4.36 -2.98
C PHE A 15 24.83 4.54 -2.19
N ILE A 16 23.74 3.99 -2.71
CA ILE A 16 22.54 3.76 -1.90
C ILE A 16 22.96 2.73 -0.85
N HIS A 17 23.41 3.22 0.31
CA HIS A 17 23.58 2.37 1.48
C HIS A 17 22.20 1.84 1.79
N GLY A 18 22.02 0.53 1.65
CA GLY A 18 20.83 -0.14 2.12
C GLY A 18 20.63 0.25 3.59
N GLN A 19 19.61 1.04 3.88
CA GLN A 19 19.26 1.31 5.26
C GLN A 19 18.83 -0.03 5.87
N ASN A 20 19.55 -0.46 6.89
CA ASN A 20 19.10 -1.59 7.70
C ASN A 20 17.82 -1.15 8.42
N LEU A 21 16.67 -1.61 7.90
CA LEU A 21 15.40 -1.48 8.59
C LEU A 21 15.34 -2.52 9.69
N ASP A 22 15.02 -2.09 10.90
CA ASP A 22 14.79 -3.00 12.02
C ASP A 22 13.41 -3.64 11.88
N TRP A 23 13.39 -4.93 11.60
CA TRP A 23 12.16 -5.70 11.43
C TRP A 23 11.76 -6.39 12.73
N SER A 24 10.55 -6.10 13.19
CA SER A 24 9.93 -6.76 14.34
C SER A 24 8.91 -7.78 13.85
N LYS A 25 8.97 -8.99 14.40
CA LYS A 25 8.03 -10.07 14.06
C LYS A 25 6.66 -9.77 14.66
N ILE A 26 5.61 -9.88 13.84
CA ILE A 26 4.21 -9.81 14.27
C ILE A 26 3.68 -11.23 14.47
N HIS A 27 3.71 -12.05 13.43
CA HIS A 27 3.21 -13.43 13.50
C HIS A 27 4.03 -14.35 12.58
N SER A 28 4.02 -15.67 12.86
CA SER A 28 4.80 -16.67 12.13
C SER A 28 3.98 -17.54 11.18
N THR A 29 2.66 -17.36 11.11
CA THR A 29 1.80 -18.17 10.23
C THR A 29 1.23 -17.33 9.12
N ARG A 30 1.00 -17.94 7.94
CA ARG A 30 0.39 -17.33 6.78
C ARG A 30 -0.97 -16.68 7.08
N GLU A 31 -1.75 -17.24 7.96
CA GLU A 31 -3.07 -16.73 8.31
C GLU A 31 -3.07 -15.28 8.76
N PHE A 32 -1.94 -14.83 9.35
CA PHE A 32 -1.73 -13.47 9.82
C PHE A 32 -0.70 -12.69 8.98
N SER A 33 -0.51 -13.08 7.72
CA SER A 33 0.12 -12.24 6.70
C SER A 33 -0.73 -10.99 6.48
N ILE A 34 -0.08 -9.85 6.20
CA ILE A 34 -0.76 -8.54 6.18
C ILE A 34 -0.71 -7.95 4.77
N SER A 35 -1.88 -7.77 4.16
CA SER A 35 -2.07 -7.25 2.80
C SER A 35 -2.59 -5.81 2.74
N GLY A 36 -2.86 -5.18 3.90
CA GLY A 36 -3.25 -3.77 3.97
C GLY A 36 -3.32 -3.28 5.40
N VAL A 37 -3.10 -1.97 5.61
CA VAL A 37 -3.01 -1.36 6.93
C VAL A 37 -3.67 0.03 7.00
N ALA A 38 -4.35 0.31 8.12
CA ALA A 38 -4.85 1.64 8.45
C ALA A 38 -4.62 1.95 9.94
N LYS A 39 -4.43 3.23 10.28
CA LYS A 39 -4.31 3.65 11.69
C LYS A 39 -5.62 3.46 12.44
N PHE A 40 -5.55 2.93 13.64
CA PHE A 40 -6.66 2.79 14.57
C PHE A 40 -6.20 2.95 16.02
N GLN A 41 -6.71 3.95 16.74
CA GLN A 41 -6.30 4.24 18.12
C GLN A 41 -4.76 4.42 18.24
N LYS A 42 -4.12 3.68 19.17
CA LYS A 42 -2.65 3.62 19.35
C LYS A 42 -1.99 2.44 18.59
N GLY A 43 -2.68 1.86 17.61
CA GLY A 43 -2.24 0.73 16.81
C GLY A 43 -2.76 0.81 15.39
N TYR A 44 -3.03 -0.36 14.80
CA TYR A 44 -3.40 -0.48 13.41
C TYR A 44 -4.54 -1.49 13.21
N LEU A 45 -5.39 -1.24 12.24
CA LEU A 45 -6.21 -2.27 11.61
C LEU A 45 -5.43 -2.84 10.44
N VAL A 46 -5.40 -4.15 10.34
CA VAL A 46 -4.77 -4.86 9.24
C VAL A 46 -5.76 -5.81 8.59
N VAL A 47 -5.65 -5.99 7.28
CA VAL A 47 -6.45 -6.96 6.52
C VAL A 47 -5.56 -8.09 6.02
N HIS A 48 -6.21 -9.24 5.73
CA HIS A 48 -5.56 -10.47 5.32
C HIS A 48 -6.17 -10.99 4.02
N ASP A 49 -5.33 -11.46 3.09
CA ASP A 49 -5.72 -12.05 1.78
C ASP A 49 -6.40 -13.42 1.89
N ASN A 50 -6.88 -13.76 3.06
CA ASN A 50 -7.41 -15.06 3.41
C ASN A 50 -8.69 -15.43 2.64
N LYS A 51 -8.77 -16.69 2.22
CA LYS A 51 -9.84 -17.23 1.38
C LYS A 51 -10.71 -18.28 2.05
N LYS A 52 -10.21 -18.93 3.12
CA LYS A 52 -10.93 -19.99 3.84
C LYS A 52 -11.81 -19.40 4.94
N LYS A 53 -12.96 -20.04 5.21
CA LYS A 53 -13.95 -19.55 6.19
C LYS A 53 -13.42 -19.46 7.63
N SER A 54 -12.46 -20.29 8.00
CA SER A 54 -11.88 -20.33 9.35
C SER A 54 -10.78 -19.32 9.57
N GLN A 55 -10.42 -18.51 8.59
CA GLN A 55 -9.28 -17.60 8.65
C GLN A 55 -9.72 -16.16 8.92
N ALA A 56 -8.89 -15.39 9.62
CA ALA A 56 -9.09 -13.98 9.89
C ALA A 56 -9.23 -13.16 8.60
N ARG A 57 -10.05 -12.10 8.62
CA ARG A 57 -10.20 -11.13 7.52
C ARG A 57 -9.62 -9.78 7.89
N ILE A 58 -9.83 -9.40 9.13
CA ILE A 58 -9.37 -8.13 9.68
C ILE A 58 -8.92 -8.37 11.11
N SER A 59 -7.84 -7.72 11.51
CA SER A 59 -7.30 -7.81 12.85
C SER A 59 -6.90 -6.43 13.38
N PHE A 60 -6.85 -6.31 14.70
CA PHE A 60 -6.23 -5.17 15.38
C PHE A 60 -4.82 -5.56 15.82
N LEU A 61 -3.84 -4.75 15.45
CA LEU A 61 -2.46 -4.83 15.88
C LEU A 61 -2.18 -3.70 16.87
N ASN A 62 -1.85 -4.04 18.11
CA ASN A 62 -1.55 -3.04 19.14
C ASN A 62 -0.09 -2.55 19.07
N SER A 63 0.27 -1.59 19.93
CA SER A 63 1.64 -1.04 20.00
C SER A 63 2.71 -2.03 20.46
N ASN A 64 2.32 -3.15 21.05
CA ASN A 64 3.23 -4.22 21.48
C ASN A 64 3.38 -5.30 20.39
N LEU A 65 2.83 -5.10 19.20
CA LEU A 65 2.76 -6.04 18.08
C LEU A 65 1.94 -7.30 18.37
N GLU A 66 1.02 -7.23 19.32
CA GLU A 66 0.06 -8.30 19.57
C GLU A 66 -1.12 -8.14 18.60
N ILE A 67 -1.42 -9.23 17.88
CA ILE A 67 -2.50 -9.26 16.90
C ILE A 67 -3.76 -9.89 17.49
N LYS A 68 -4.90 -9.24 17.30
CA LYS A 68 -6.22 -9.72 17.73
C LYS A 68 -7.16 -9.76 16.53
N GLU A 69 -7.62 -10.95 16.17
CA GLU A 69 -8.67 -11.10 15.14
C GLU A 69 -9.94 -10.37 15.55
N LEU A 70 -10.56 -9.69 14.58
CA LEU A 70 -11.88 -9.07 14.71
C LEU A 70 -12.90 -9.90 13.95
N ILE A 71 -14.04 -10.16 14.58
CA ILE A 71 -15.09 -11.00 14.00
C ILE A 71 -15.81 -10.24 12.89
N TRP A 72 -15.78 -10.80 11.67
CA TRP A 72 -16.58 -10.28 10.58
C TRP A 72 -18.07 -10.52 10.85
N PRO A 73 -18.95 -9.49 10.76
CA PRO A 73 -20.32 -9.60 11.26
C PRO A 73 -21.27 -10.40 10.35
N GLU A 74 -20.89 -10.65 9.09
CA GLU A 74 -21.75 -11.32 8.12
C GLU A 74 -21.33 -12.78 7.90
N LYS A 75 -22.32 -13.66 7.57
CA LYS A 75 -22.05 -15.06 7.20
C LYS A 75 -21.19 -15.20 5.95
N LYS A 76 -21.34 -14.25 4.99
CA LYS A 76 -20.52 -14.18 3.78
C LYS A 76 -19.28 -13.35 4.08
N LEU A 77 -18.18 -14.03 4.25
CA LEU A 77 -16.88 -13.39 4.47
C LEU A 77 -16.37 -12.73 3.19
N PRO A 78 -15.63 -11.61 3.28
CA PRO A 78 -14.87 -11.10 2.14
C PRO A 78 -13.84 -12.12 1.68
N TYR A 79 -13.50 -12.04 0.42
CA TYR A 79 -12.55 -12.94 -0.22
C TYR A 79 -11.36 -12.15 -0.73
N ASP A 80 -10.15 -12.46 -0.23
CA ASP A 80 -8.93 -11.85 -0.77
C ASP A 80 -8.87 -10.33 -0.50
N LEU A 81 -8.85 -9.91 0.77
CA LEU A 81 -8.72 -8.49 1.13
C LEU A 81 -7.30 -8.02 0.91
N GLU A 82 -7.13 -6.94 0.12
CA GLU A 82 -5.83 -6.44 -0.36
C GLU A 82 -5.56 -4.97 0.03
N GLY A 83 -6.44 -4.37 0.78
CA GLY A 83 -6.21 -3.00 1.23
C GLY A 83 -7.28 -2.49 2.18
N ILE A 84 -6.89 -1.54 3.00
CA ILE A 84 -7.78 -0.83 3.93
C ILE A 84 -7.31 0.59 4.13
N TYR A 85 -8.24 1.56 4.13
CA TYR A 85 -7.92 2.92 4.51
C TYR A 85 -8.96 3.49 5.47
N LYS A 86 -8.55 4.49 6.26
CA LYS A 86 -9.40 5.27 7.14
C LYS A 86 -10.04 6.41 6.37
N THR A 87 -11.35 6.62 6.50
CA THR A 87 -12.06 7.73 5.86
C THR A 87 -11.78 9.07 6.56
N PHE A 88 -11.94 10.19 5.84
CA PHE A 88 -11.87 11.52 6.43
C PHE A 88 -13.15 11.92 7.18
N SER A 89 -14.29 11.31 6.83
CA SER A 89 -15.59 11.68 7.37
C SER A 89 -15.81 11.24 8.82
N SER A 90 -15.04 10.25 9.32
CA SER A 90 -15.18 9.75 10.69
C SER A 90 -13.92 9.04 11.18
N ASN A 91 -13.62 9.19 12.46
CA ASN A 91 -12.44 8.55 13.08
C ASN A 91 -12.51 7.03 13.18
N ASN A 92 -13.69 6.43 13.08
CA ASN A 92 -13.89 4.98 13.22
C ASN A 92 -14.48 4.33 11.96
N LYS A 93 -14.46 5.05 10.83
CA LYS A 93 -14.98 4.56 9.54
C LYS A 93 -13.84 4.25 8.60
N TYR A 94 -13.94 3.07 7.95
CA TYR A 94 -12.91 2.52 7.08
C TYR A 94 -13.53 1.98 5.80
N VAL A 95 -12.69 1.79 4.78
CA VAL A 95 -13.04 1.04 3.58
C VAL A 95 -12.00 -0.05 3.40
N ALA A 96 -12.44 -1.31 3.36
CA ALA A 96 -11.61 -2.47 3.01
C ALA A 96 -11.94 -2.92 1.59
N MET A 97 -10.92 -3.35 0.82
CA MET A 97 -11.01 -3.70 -0.59
C MET A 97 -10.56 -5.14 -0.84
N GLU A 98 -11.34 -5.90 -1.60
CA GLU A 98 -10.94 -7.17 -2.21
C GLU A 98 -10.11 -6.94 -3.48
N SER A 99 -9.27 -7.90 -3.86
CA SER A 99 -8.49 -7.89 -5.11
C SER A 99 -9.34 -7.69 -6.37
N THR A 100 -10.63 -7.99 -6.31
CA THR A 100 -11.62 -7.80 -7.37
C THR A 100 -12.13 -6.36 -7.49
N GLY A 101 -11.76 -5.48 -6.56
CA GLY A 101 -12.27 -4.11 -6.47
C GLY A 101 -13.61 -3.98 -5.73
N LYS A 102 -14.12 -5.06 -5.14
CA LYS A 102 -15.26 -4.97 -4.22
C LYS A 102 -14.80 -4.36 -2.90
N CYS A 103 -15.50 -3.33 -2.45
CA CYS A 103 -15.18 -2.58 -1.24
C CYS A 103 -16.31 -2.70 -0.21
N TYR A 104 -15.90 -2.66 1.07
CA TYR A 104 -16.77 -2.66 2.23
C TYR A 104 -16.53 -1.39 3.03
N THR A 105 -17.53 -0.53 3.12
CA THR A 105 -17.51 0.58 4.06
C THR A 105 -17.96 0.07 5.42
N LEU A 106 -17.12 0.21 6.42
CA LEU A 106 -17.36 -0.34 7.76
C LEU A 106 -17.01 0.66 8.87
N THR A 107 -17.61 0.47 10.03
CA THR A 107 -17.19 1.13 11.26
C THR A 107 -16.67 0.11 12.26
N ILE A 108 -15.73 0.53 13.10
CA ILE A 108 -15.19 -0.29 14.18
C ILE A 108 -15.38 0.46 15.49
N ASN A 109 -16.11 -0.16 16.41
CA ASN A 109 -16.33 0.39 17.73
C ASN A 109 -15.01 0.34 18.53
N PRO A 110 -14.49 1.48 19.02
CA PRO A 110 -13.19 1.53 19.70
C PRO A 110 -13.17 0.84 21.07
N SER A 111 -14.33 0.57 21.66
CA SER A 111 -14.42 -0.02 23.02
C SER A 111 -14.45 -1.54 23.00
N ASP A 112 -15.18 -2.15 22.07
CA ASP A 112 -15.40 -3.60 22.00
C ASP A 112 -14.86 -4.23 20.70
N PHE A 113 -14.37 -3.42 19.76
CA PHE A 113 -13.86 -3.80 18.44
C PHE A 113 -14.92 -4.43 17.51
N ARG A 114 -16.21 -4.22 17.79
CA ARG A 114 -17.27 -4.70 16.92
C ARG A 114 -17.21 -3.99 15.58
N ILE A 115 -17.34 -4.77 14.51
CA ILE A 115 -17.44 -4.31 13.12
C ILE A 115 -18.92 -4.19 12.75
N ASP A 116 -19.30 -3.06 12.17
CA ASP A 116 -20.60 -2.89 11.51
C ASP A 116 -20.37 -2.54 10.03
N ILE A 117 -20.90 -3.34 9.10
CA ILE A 117 -20.84 -3.08 7.65
C ILE A 117 -21.94 -2.08 7.31
N LEU A 118 -21.55 -0.92 6.81
CA LEU A 118 -22.48 0.15 6.45
C LEU A 118 -22.97 0.02 5.01
N ASN A 119 -22.07 -0.36 4.10
CA ASN A 119 -22.36 -0.46 2.67
C ASN A 119 -21.29 -1.28 1.95
N THR A 120 -21.63 -1.73 0.73
CA THR A 120 -20.66 -2.32 -0.22
C THR A 120 -20.79 -1.61 -1.57
N PHE A 121 -19.66 -1.46 -2.25
CA PHE A 121 -19.60 -0.90 -3.60
C PHE A 121 -18.47 -1.57 -4.40
N VAL A 122 -18.43 -1.32 -5.69
CA VAL A 122 -17.37 -1.85 -6.58
C VAL A 122 -16.65 -0.67 -7.23
N LEU A 123 -15.33 -0.72 -7.21
CA LEU A 123 -14.49 0.25 -7.90
C LEU A 123 -14.69 0.12 -9.42
N PRO A 124 -14.80 1.24 -10.14
CA PRO A 124 -15.05 1.21 -11.58
C PRO A 124 -13.77 0.89 -12.39
N GLN A 125 -13.97 0.55 -13.66
CA GLN A 125 -12.92 0.29 -14.66
C GLN A 125 -12.00 -0.91 -14.37
N ILE A 126 -12.41 -1.82 -13.49
CA ILE A 126 -11.67 -3.05 -13.21
C ILE A 126 -12.00 -4.10 -14.28
N SER A 127 -10.98 -4.68 -14.88
CA SER A 127 -11.12 -5.81 -15.82
C SER A 127 -10.81 -7.13 -15.13
N GLY A 128 -11.35 -8.26 -15.63
CA GLY A 128 -11.12 -9.58 -15.06
C GLY A 128 -9.66 -10.09 -15.10
N LYS A 129 -8.76 -9.33 -15.73
CA LYS A 129 -7.31 -9.62 -15.73
C LYS A 129 -6.55 -8.86 -14.65
N MET A 130 -7.20 -7.90 -14.00
CA MET A 130 -6.60 -7.10 -12.94
C MET A 130 -6.72 -7.83 -11.60
N ASN A 131 -5.71 -7.61 -10.78
CA ASN A 131 -5.68 -7.97 -9.38
C ASN A 131 -5.28 -6.70 -8.63
N LEU A 132 -6.24 -6.10 -7.90
CA LEU A 132 -5.97 -4.86 -7.19
C LEU A 132 -5.18 -5.15 -5.93
N GLU A 133 -4.14 -4.34 -5.74
CA GLU A 133 -3.34 -4.30 -4.54
C GLU A 133 -3.11 -2.82 -4.17
N GLY A 134 -3.44 -2.47 -2.96
CA GLY A 134 -3.36 -1.11 -2.47
C GLY A 134 -4.52 -0.20 -2.87
N ILE A 135 -4.99 0.52 -1.86
CA ILE A 135 -6.01 1.55 -1.96
C ILE A 135 -5.75 2.63 -0.91
N ASN A 136 -5.85 3.90 -1.29
CA ASN A 136 -5.68 4.99 -0.35
C ASN A 136 -6.46 6.23 -0.79
N ILE A 137 -6.58 7.23 0.09
CA ILE A 137 -7.27 8.49 -0.18
C ILE A 137 -6.40 9.70 0.16
N PHE A 138 -6.65 10.79 -0.56
CA PHE A 138 -6.01 12.08 -0.35
C PHE A 138 -7.06 13.19 -0.28
N ASN A 139 -6.91 14.11 0.67
CA ASN A 139 -7.82 15.26 0.80
C ASN A 139 -7.28 16.44 0.01
N SER A 140 -7.88 16.72 -1.14
CA SER A 140 -7.55 17.88 -1.99
C SER A 140 -8.49 19.06 -1.73
N ASN A 141 -8.16 20.24 -2.28
CA ASN A 141 -9.04 21.42 -2.21
C ASN A 141 -10.38 21.24 -2.95
N GLN A 142 -10.43 20.32 -3.92
CA GLN A 142 -11.65 20.06 -4.72
C GLN A 142 -12.44 18.84 -4.23
N GLY A 143 -11.93 18.13 -3.20
CA GLY A 143 -12.58 16.96 -2.64
C GLY A 143 -11.61 15.80 -2.39
N ILE A 144 -12.16 14.69 -1.96
CA ILE A 144 -11.37 13.49 -1.68
C ILE A 144 -11.00 12.81 -3.00
N VAL A 145 -9.71 12.52 -3.17
CA VAL A 145 -9.19 11.69 -4.26
C VAL A 145 -8.95 10.29 -3.72
N ILE A 146 -9.49 9.28 -4.40
CA ILE A 146 -9.17 7.88 -4.16
C ILE A 146 -8.14 7.41 -5.19
N ALA A 147 -7.12 6.66 -4.72
CA ALA A 147 -6.18 5.96 -5.57
C ALA A 147 -6.28 4.47 -5.31
N TYR A 148 -6.30 3.65 -6.36
CA TYR A 148 -6.29 2.19 -6.29
C TYR A 148 -5.50 1.61 -7.47
N GLY A 149 -4.87 0.46 -7.28
CA GLY A 149 -3.89 -0.04 -8.23
C GLY A 149 -3.99 -1.52 -8.56
N ASP A 150 -3.79 -1.85 -9.84
CA ASP A 150 -3.57 -3.21 -10.32
C ASP A 150 -2.07 -3.55 -10.26
N ARG A 151 -1.73 -4.65 -9.62
CA ARG A 151 -0.33 -5.06 -9.36
C ARG A 151 0.53 -5.28 -10.61
N GLY A 152 -0.08 -5.56 -11.76
CA GLY A 152 0.66 -5.98 -12.94
C GLY A 152 1.29 -7.38 -12.81
N SER A 153 2.27 -7.67 -13.67
CA SER A 153 3.07 -8.89 -13.67
C SER A 153 4.35 -8.70 -14.50
N ASP A 154 5.20 -9.73 -14.62
CA ASP A 154 6.37 -9.71 -15.49
C ASP A 154 6.01 -9.37 -16.95
N SER A 155 4.87 -9.83 -17.43
CA SER A 155 4.41 -9.64 -18.82
C SER A 155 3.37 -8.52 -18.99
N ARG A 156 2.90 -7.89 -17.90
CA ARG A 156 1.82 -6.92 -17.95
C ARG A 156 2.13 -5.72 -17.04
N ALA A 157 2.09 -4.52 -17.64
CA ALA A 157 2.22 -3.28 -16.90
C ALA A 157 1.13 -3.14 -15.83
N SER A 158 1.44 -2.42 -14.76
CA SER A 158 0.49 -2.03 -13.73
C SER A 158 -0.34 -0.83 -14.15
N THR A 159 -1.44 -0.65 -13.47
CA THR A 159 -2.31 0.51 -13.65
C THR A 159 -2.64 1.10 -12.29
N ILE A 160 -2.40 2.40 -12.12
CA ILE A 160 -2.97 3.18 -11.02
C ILE A 160 -4.16 3.97 -11.54
N PHE A 161 -5.24 3.94 -10.81
CA PHE A 161 -6.43 4.76 -11.00
C PHE A 161 -6.48 5.83 -9.93
N THR A 162 -6.78 7.07 -10.31
CA THR A 162 -7.08 8.15 -9.38
C THR A 162 -8.40 8.80 -9.79
N ALA A 163 -9.23 9.14 -8.81
CA ALA A 163 -10.57 9.64 -9.08
C ALA A 163 -11.08 10.47 -7.91
N PHE A 164 -12.05 11.35 -8.14
CA PHE A 164 -12.78 11.96 -7.04
C PHE A 164 -13.74 10.96 -6.40
N PHE A 165 -13.77 10.95 -5.06
CA PHE A 165 -14.55 10.01 -4.26
C PHE A 165 -15.47 10.74 -3.28
N ASN A 166 -16.74 10.39 -3.31
CA ASN A 166 -17.71 10.89 -2.35
C ASN A 166 -17.99 9.83 -1.27
N GLU A 167 -17.44 10.03 -0.06
CA GLU A 167 -17.57 9.09 1.07
C GLU A 167 -19.00 8.93 1.61
N LYS A 168 -19.94 9.85 1.27
CA LYS A 168 -21.34 9.75 1.76
C LYS A 168 -22.13 8.71 0.97
N ASN A 169 -21.89 8.59 -0.33
CA ASN A 169 -22.62 7.69 -1.22
C ASN A 169 -21.72 6.70 -1.98
N ASN A 170 -20.44 6.64 -1.65
CA ASN A 170 -19.41 5.78 -2.26
C ASN A 170 -19.30 5.95 -3.79
N ARG A 171 -19.55 7.16 -4.30
CA ARG A 171 -19.50 7.43 -5.73
C ARG A 171 -18.10 7.86 -6.15
N VAL A 172 -17.58 7.18 -7.18
CA VAL A 172 -16.31 7.48 -7.85
C VAL A 172 -16.59 8.21 -9.15
N THR A 173 -15.92 9.34 -9.40
CA THR A 173 -16.09 10.19 -10.60
C THR A 173 -14.74 10.70 -11.11
N ASN A 174 -14.70 11.17 -12.36
CA ASN A 174 -13.51 11.75 -12.99
C ASN A 174 -12.27 10.86 -12.89
N ILE A 175 -12.42 9.63 -13.37
CA ILE A 175 -11.40 8.61 -13.25
C ILE A 175 -10.27 8.86 -14.25
N ASN A 176 -9.05 8.98 -13.73
CA ASN A 176 -7.82 8.98 -14.51
C ASN A 176 -7.14 7.61 -14.37
N LYS A 177 -6.54 7.16 -15.47
CA LYS A 177 -5.84 5.89 -15.56
C LYS A 177 -4.42 6.13 -16.03
N THR A 178 -3.42 5.71 -15.24
CA THR A 178 -2.01 5.75 -15.60
C THR A 178 -1.43 4.35 -15.63
N VAL A 179 -0.88 3.95 -16.78
CA VAL A 179 -0.24 2.64 -16.99
C VAL A 179 1.26 2.82 -16.89
N PHE A 180 1.93 1.96 -16.12
CA PHE A 180 3.36 2.05 -15.91
C PHE A 180 4.01 0.70 -15.57
N SER A 181 5.34 0.66 -15.66
CA SER A 181 6.17 -0.43 -15.14
C SER A 181 7.37 0.16 -14.43
N LEU A 182 7.72 -0.42 -13.29
CA LEU A 182 8.88 -0.01 -12.50
C LEU A 182 10.13 -0.79 -12.94
N PRO A 183 11.34 -0.24 -12.80
CA PRO A 183 12.57 -0.93 -13.21
C PRO A 183 12.92 -2.14 -12.32
N LYS A 184 12.50 -2.13 -11.05
CA LYS A 184 12.67 -3.23 -10.09
C LYS A 184 11.35 -3.58 -9.42
N PRO A 185 11.16 -4.87 -9.03
CA PRO A 185 12.00 -6.04 -9.31
C PRO A 185 12.04 -6.39 -10.81
N THR A 186 12.98 -7.26 -11.21
CA THR A 186 13.13 -7.69 -12.61
C THR A 186 12.49 -9.04 -12.91
N LYS A 187 12.13 -9.81 -11.89
CA LYS A 187 11.48 -11.13 -12.00
C LYS A 187 10.39 -11.27 -10.94
N PHE A 188 9.38 -12.10 -11.23
CA PHE A 188 8.23 -12.33 -10.37
C PHE A 188 7.57 -11.02 -9.92
N LYS A 189 7.49 -10.10 -10.88
CA LYS A 189 7.21 -8.69 -10.64
C LYS A 189 5.75 -8.45 -10.29
N ARG A 190 5.56 -7.70 -9.22
CA ARG A 190 4.35 -6.95 -8.89
C ARG A 190 4.78 -5.49 -8.72
N ASN A 191 4.34 -4.57 -9.57
CA ASN A 191 4.76 -3.16 -9.48
C ASN A 191 4.00 -2.39 -8.39
N ILE A 192 2.88 -2.91 -7.92
CA ILE A 192 2.10 -2.40 -6.80
C ILE A 192 1.84 -3.59 -5.87
N GLY A 193 2.36 -3.55 -4.65
CA GLY A 193 1.96 -4.39 -3.54
C GLY A 193 1.06 -3.61 -2.59
N ASP A 194 1.30 -2.28 -2.43
CA ASP A 194 0.40 -1.36 -1.73
C ASP A 194 0.63 0.08 -2.18
N ILE A 195 -0.32 0.97 -1.83
CA ILE A 195 -0.29 2.39 -2.12
C ILE A 195 -0.41 3.17 -0.82
N ALA A 196 0.58 4.03 -0.53
CA ALA A 196 0.51 5.00 0.56
C ALA A 196 0.60 6.43 0.00
N ILE A 197 -0.25 7.34 0.49
CA ILE A 197 -0.24 8.74 0.08
C ILE A 197 0.14 9.60 1.28
N HIS A 198 1.23 10.36 1.13
CA HIS A 198 1.67 11.29 2.16
C HIS A 198 0.80 12.55 2.17
N ALA A 199 0.75 13.26 3.29
CA ALA A 199 -0.06 14.47 3.47
C ALA A 199 0.26 15.61 2.47
N ASN A 200 1.47 15.62 1.87
CA ASN A 200 1.86 16.56 0.81
C ASN A 200 1.45 16.11 -0.60
N GLY A 201 0.74 14.98 -0.73
CA GLY A 201 0.28 14.42 -2.00
C GLY A 201 1.22 13.41 -2.65
N ASN A 202 2.44 13.20 -2.15
CA ASN A 202 3.37 12.21 -2.70
C ASN A 202 2.77 10.80 -2.62
N VAL A 203 2.75 10.11 -3.77
CA VAL A 203 2.21 8.75 -3.91
C VAL A 203 3.34 7.75 -3.91
N TRP A 204 3.31 6.86 -2.93
CA TRP A 204 4.29 5.80 -2.74
C TRP A 204 3.69 4.46 -3.04
N VAL A 205 4.49 3.58 -3.64
CA VAL A 205 4.14 2.18 -3.85
C VAL A 205 5.28 1.28 -3.38
N SER A 206 4.91 0.09 -2.88
CA SER A 206 5.81 -1.04 -2.78
C SER A 206 5.75 -1.82 -4.08
N ALA A 207 6.90 -2.15 -4.67
CA ALA A 207 6.99 -3.12 -5.76
C ALA A 207 7.68 -4.37 -5.24
N THR A 208 7.09 -5.54 -5.46
CA THR A 208 7.57 -6.78 -4.84
C THR A 208 7.95 -7.84 -5.88
N SER A 209 8.97 -8.63 -5.56
CA SER A 209 9.27 -9.90 -6.21
C SER A 209 8.63 -11.03 -5.41
N ASP A 210 7.68 -11.71 -6.04
CA ASP A 210 6.93 -12.79 -5.40
C ASP A 210 7.04 -14.09 -6.21
N PRO A 211 8.03 -14.95 -5.92
CA PRO A 211 8.20 -16.22 -6.61
C PRO A 211 7.26 -17.32 -6.08
N GLY A 212 6.39 -17.01 -5.12
CA GLY A 212 5.47 -17.93 -4.46
C GLY A 212 5.74 -18.09 -2.96
N ASN A 213 5.01 -18.98 -2.31
CA ASN A 213 4.80 -19.05 -0.86
C ASN A 213 6.05 -19.18 0.03
N ASN A 214 7.21 -19.48 -0.53
CA ASN A 214 8.47 -19.71 0.22
C ASN A 214 9.57 -18.71 -0.14
N GLY A 215 9.28 -17.66 -0.92
CA GLY A 215 10.28 -16.69 -1.33
C GLY A 215 11.43 -17.26 -2.18
N PRO A 216 12.61 -16.65 -2.24
CA PRO A 216 12.96 -15.42 -1.53
C PRO A 216 12.20 -14.20 -2.05
N PHE A 217 11.74 -13.36 -1.13
CA PHE A 217 11.05 -12.11 -1.45
C PHE A 217 12.04 -10.96 -1.57
N SER A 218 11.65 -9.91 -2.28
CA SER A 218 12.28 -8.61 -2.18
C SER A 218 11.26 -7.52 -2.45
N SER A 219 11.43 -6.36 -1.84
CA SER A 219 10.58 -5.20 -2.06
C SER A 219 11.39 -3.96 -2.38
N TYR A 220 10.79 -3.08 -3.15
CA TYR A 220 11.37 -1.82 -3.59
C TYR A 220 10.35 -0.71 -3.36
N LEU A 221 10.68 0.31 -2.58
CA LEU A 221 9.80 1.45 -2.37
C LEU A 221 10.07 2.54 -3.40
N TYR A 222 9.01 3.05 -4.00
CA TYR A 222 9.05 4.12 -4.98
C TYR A 222 8.12 5.26 -4.62
N ASN A 223 8.59 6.48 -4.78
CA ASN A 223 7.72 7.63 -4.96
C ASN A 223 7.40 7.74 -6.47
N ILE A 224 6.17 7.39 -6.86
CA ILE A 224 5.78 7.33 -8.27
C ILE A 224 5.20 8.63 -8.82
N GLY A 225 4.91 9.61 -7.99
CA GLY A 225 4.31 10.86 -8.41
C GLY A 225 3.65 11.63 -7.27
N ASN A 226 2.87 12.61 -7.63
CA ASN A 226 2.18 13.48 -6.67
C ASN A 226 0.73 13.74 -7.08
N ILE A 227 -0.18 13.77 -6.11
CA ILE A 227 -1.53 14.30 -6.27
C ILE A 227 -1.49 15.76 -5.83
N SER A 228 -1.78 16.67 -6.75
CA SER A 228 -1.78 18.11 -6.48
C SER A 228 -2.89 18.50 -5.49
N LYS A 229 -2.81 19.74 -4.99
CA LYS A 229 -3.87 20.32 -4.14
C LYS A 229 -5.23 20.40 -4.87
N GLU A 230 -5.25 20.41 -6.19
CA GLU A 230 -6.45 20.38 -7.03
C GLU A 230 -6.96 18.95 -7.27
N GLY A 231 -6.26 17.91 -6.77
CA GLY A 231 -6.70 16.53 -6.84
C GLY A 231 -6.28 15.79 -8.12
N TYR A 232 -5.34 16.30 -8.89
CA TYR A 232 -4.82 15.65 -10.10
C TYR A 232 -3.53 14.90 -9.82
N PHE A 233 -3.49 13.64 -10.19
CA PHE A 233 -2.27 12.83 -10.11
C PHE A 233 -1.36 13.11 -11.31
N GLN A 234 -0.11 13.41 -11.01
CA GLN A 234 0.98 13.50 -11.98
C GLN A 234 2.05 12.49 -11.64
N MET A 235 2.28 11.55 -12.55
CA MET A 235 3.33 10.56 -12.42
C MET A 235 4.70 11.19 -12.68
N ASN A 236 5.71 10.77 -11.94
CA ASN A 236 7.09 11.14 -12.18
C ASN A 236 7.55 10.64 -13.55
N HIS A 237 8.47 11.40 -14.19
CA HIS A 237 9.08 10.95 -15.45
C HIS A 237 9.74 9.58 -15.27
N PRO A 238 9.68 8.66 -16.24
CA PRO A 238 10.26 7.32 -16.11
C PRO A 238 11.71 7.28 -15.65
N ASP A 239 12.55 8.24 -16.08
CA ASP A 239 13.95 8.34 -15.68
C ASP A 239 14.15 8.65 -14.17
N LEU A 240 13.13 9.18 -13.52
CA LEU A 240 13.09 9.47 -12.07
C LEU A 240 12.52 8.32 -11.24
N LEU A 241 11.96 7.29 -11.88
CA LEU A 241 11.42 6.12 -11.21
C LEU A 241 12.54 5.18 -10.76
N LYS A 242 13.28 5.62 -9.74
CA LYS A 242 14.31 4.82 -9.07
C LYS A 242 13.80 4.39 -7.70
N PRO A 243 14.11 3.16 -7.24
CA PRO A 243 13.75 2.76 -5.89
C PRO A 243 14.45 3.67 -4.87
N VAL A 244 13.69 4.17 -3.92
CA VAL A 244 14.21 4.94 -2.78
C VAL A 244 14.96 4.02 -1.83
N ILE A 245 14.45 2.80 -1.66
CA ILE A 245 15.07 1.73 -0.87
C ILE A 245 14.78 0.38 -1.49
N ALA A 246 15.75 -0.52 -1.42
CA ALA A 246 15.61 -1.95 -1.72
C ALA A 246 15.67 -2.73 -0.41
N ILE A 247 14.80 -3.70 -0.25
CA ILE A 247 14.58 -4.48 0.97
C ILE A 247 14.56 -5.95 0.59
N ASP A 248 15.49 -6.71 1.14
CA ASP A 248 15.59 -8.15 0.90
C ASP A 248 14.75 -8.93 1.93
N ASP A 249 14.33 -10.12 1.53
CA ASP A 249 13.61 -11.11 2.36
C ASP A 249 12.27 -10.63 2.96
N GLN A 250 11.71 -9.53 2.42
CA GLN A 250 10.43 -9.00 2.86
C GLN A 250 9.51 -8.72 1.65
N LYS A 251 8.26 -9.17 1.73
CA LYS A 251 7.19 -8.88 0.77
C LYS A 251 6.28 -7.83 1.38
N ILE A 252 6.54 -6.54 1.08
CA ILE A 252 5.77 -5.42 1.62
C ILE A 252 4.47 -5.27 0.85
N GLU A 253 3.36 -5.54 1.53
CA GLU A 253 2.00 -5.42 1.00
C GLU A 253 1.09 -4.54 1.88
N ALA A 254 1.65 -3.83 2.87
CA ALA A 254 0.89 -2.89 3.65
C ALA A 254 1.76 -1.70 4.07
N MET A 255 1.28 -0.48 3.76
CA MET A 255 1.99 0.76 4.03
C MET A 255 1.06 1.85 4.54
N VAL A 256 1.44 2.53 5.61
CA VAL A 256 0.70 3.70 6.08
C VAL A 256 1.64 4.77 6.62
N PHE A 257 1.42 6.02 6.23
CA PHE A 257 2.14 7.15 6.81
C PHE A 257 1.74 7.41 8.26
N ASN A 258 2.73 7.56 9.11
CA ASN A 258 2.61 8.10 10.45
C ASN A 258 3.43 9.39 10.50
N GLU A 259 2.77 10.53 10.26
CA GLU A 259 3.44 11.82 10.04
C GLU A 259 4.46 11.68 8.89
N ASN A 260 5.74 11.91 9.18
CA ASN A 260 6.85 11.83 8.22
C ASN A 260 7.53 10.45 8.16
N SER A 261 6.98 9.45 8.85
CA SER A 261 7.47 8.08 8.83
C SER A 261 6.52 7.18 8.05
N LEU A 262 7.05 6.21 7.32
CA LEU A 262 6.26 5.19 6.64
C LEU A 262 6.36 3.88 7.42
N VAL A 263 5.23 3.42 7.93
CA VAL A 263 5.08 2.11 8.53
C VAL A 263 4.94 1.09 7.41
N LEU A 264 5.73 0.03 7.48
CA LEU A 264 5.80 -1.06 6.52
C LEU A 264 5.40 -2.35 7.21
N MET A 265 4.48 -3.10 6.62
CA MET A 265 4.13 -4.45 7.07
C MET A 265 4.16 -5.43 5.90
N THR A 266 4.29 -6.71 6.20
CA THR A 266 4.56 -7.73 5.19
C THR A 266 3.51 -8.81 5.14
N ASP A 267 3.28 -9.31 3.93
CA ASP A 267 2.79 -10.64 3.65
C ASP A 267 3.96 -11.54 3.23
N ASN A 268 4.66 -12.11 4.18
CA ASN A 268 5.73 -13.06 3.88
C ASN A 268 5.22 -14.50 3.72
N GLU A 269 3.96 -14.64 3.29
CA GLU A 269 3.34 -15.92 2.97
C GLU A 269 3.51 -16.93 4.11
N ASN A 270 4.13 -18.08 3.86
CA ASN A 270 4.35 -19.12 4.88
C ASN A 270 5.19 -18.66 6.09
N PHE A 271 5.86 -17.52 6.00
CA PHE A 271 6.67 -16.95 7.09
C PHE A 271 5.91 -15.91 7.93
N GLY A 272 4.63 -15.65 7.60
CA GLY A 272 3.75 -14.72 8.34
C GLY A 272 4.08 -13.27 8.09
N SER A 273 4.08 -12.43 9.12
CA SER A 273 4.21 -10.98 8.99
C SER A 273 5.25 -10.36 9.91
N THR A 274 5.82 -9.27 9.45
CA THR A 274 6.79 -8.42 10.17
C THR A 274 6.40 -6.95 9.99
N MET A 275 6.93 -6.08 10.82
CA MET A 275 6.75 -4.64 10.77
C MET A 275 8.09 -3.92 10.89
N SER A 276 8.24 -2.83 10.16
CA SER A 276 9.32 -1.87 10.30
C SER A 276 8.82 -0.45 10.10
N ILE A 277 9.65 0.54 10.46
CA ILE A 277 9.34 1.96 10.28
C ILE A 277 10.47 2.63 9.50
N PHE A 278 10.14 3.16 8.34
CA PHE A 278 11.05 3.94 7.51
C PHE A 278 10.93 5.43 7.82
N LYS A 279 12.00 6.05 8.35
CA LYS A 279 11.98 7.42 8.91
C LYS A 279 12.56 8.50 8.00
N GLU A 280 13.29 8.16 6.93
CA GLU A 280 14.09 9.13 6.16
C GLU A 280 13.40 9.72 4.91
N LEU A 281 12.06 9.67 4.85
CA LEU A 281 11.30 10.06 3.65
C LEU A 281 11.30 11.56 3.33
N ILE A 282 11.73 12.42 4.26
CA ILE A 282 11.67 13.87 4.09
C ILE A 282 13.03 14.48 4.46
N ARG A 283 14.01 14.33 3.57
CA ARG A 283 15.03 15.36 3.42
C ARG A 283 14.51 16.31 2.35
N ASN A 284 14.15 17.52 2.77
CA ASN A 284 13.77 18.68 1.94
C ASN A 284 14.76 18.94 0.83
#